data_e6ec41a185b9340ffc571252954eb7d7
#
_entry.id   e6ec41a185b9340ffc571252954eb7d7
#
_cell.length_a   1.000
_cell.length_b   1.000
_cell.length_c   1.000
_cell.angle_alpha   90.00
_cell.angle_beta   90.00
_cell.angle_gamma   90.00
#
_symmetry.space_group_name_H-M   'P 1'
#
loop_
_entity.id
_entity.type
_entity.pdbx_description
1 polymer ?
#
loop_
_entity_poly.entity_id
_entity_poly.type
_entity_poly.pdbx_seq_one_letter_code
_entity_poly.pdbx_strand_id
1 'polypeptide(L)'
;MPSNAASHSSGNKKLHFAVIGGGVIGGGWVARFLLMGYDVSVFDTAPDARRKINEVLENARRSMPGLYEHVLPKEGRLVFCPSIAEAVRGADWISESIPERLDIKQLAYAEIQAHCPENAIIASSTSGFKPSELQKNASTPKQIIVAHPFNPVYLLPLVELVGDAQKTEHAANILSDLGMYPLIVRKEIDAHIADRLLEAVWREGLWLINDGVATTREIDDAIRYGFGLRWAQMGMFETYRIAGGEAGMAHFIQQFGPALEWPWTKLMDVPALTDELVDKIASQSDQQSGQYSIRALERIRDDNLVGMMRALKVKDWGAGNLLNQIDQTLSAETDPEYPINMGVPCCTTRRVVPSSWVDYNGHMNDSHYGEVFSKASDVLLAGMGADQDYVSQGYSYFTVDLHISYLAECLAGDELAVFTAITLAEGKKLKLAHEMKNAEGEICATCSQFLLHVDLNTRKSCPPRPPIAAALARLQ
;
A
#
# COMPACT_ATOMS: atom_id res chain seq x y z
N MET A 1 -17.81 -7.71 -14.47
CA MET A 1 -16.39 -7.88 -14.14
C MET A 1 -16.14 -9.36 -13.98
N PRO A 2 -15.35 -10.06 -14.84
CA PRO A 2 -15.08 -11.47 -14.64
C PRO A 2 -13.99 -11.66 -13.60
N SER A 3 -14.29 -12.46 -12.58
CA SER A 3 -13.35 -12.98 -11.60
C SER A 3 -12.49 -14.05 -12.28
N ASN A 4 -11.21 -13.80 -12.47
CA ASN A 4 -10.22 -14.83 -12.77
C ASN A 4 -9.26 -14.94 -11.59
N ALA A 5 -9.62 -15.77 -10.62
CA ALA A 5 -8.66 -16.31 -9.68
C ALA A 5 -7.90 -17.44 -10.43
N ALA A 6 -6.79 -17.08 -11.05
CA ALA A 6 -5.85 -18.06 -11.59
C ALA A 6 -4.91 -18.50 -10.47
N SER A 7 -5.09 -19.74 -10.02
CA SER A 7 -4.18 -20.49 -9.15
C SER A 7 -2.78 -20.53 -9.77
N HIS A 8 -1.81 -19.80 -9.20
CA HIS A 8 -0.41 -19.89 -9.60
C HIS A 8 0.35 -20.87 -8.69
N SER A 9 0.27 -22.16 -9.04
CA SER A 9 1.24 -23.15 -8.63
C SER A 9 1.91 -23.73 -9.90
N SER A 10 2.93 -23.05 -10.39
CA SER A 10 3.94 -23.62 -11.29
C SER A 10 5.23 -22.85 -11.08
N GLY A 11 6.36 -23.53 -10.93
CA GLY A 11 7.67 -23.00 -10.60
C GLY A 11 8.16 -21.85 -11.49
N ASN A 12 7.58 -20.67 -11.31
CA ASN A 12 7.95 -19.46 -12.02
C ASN A 12 9.23 -18.88 -11.41
N LYS A 13 10.23 -18.67 -12.27
CA LYS A 13 11.42 -17.90 -11.95
C LYS A 13 10.98 -16.58 -11.31
N LYS A 14 11.41 -16.31 -10.08
CA LYS A 14 11.15 -15.05 -9.37
C LYS A 14 11.66 -13.89 -10.22
N LEU A 15 10.82 -12.84 -10.40
CA LEU A 15 11.19 -11.65 -11.17
C LEU A 15 12.40 -10.95 -10.53
N HIS A 16 13.26 -10.39 -11.37
CA HIS A 16 14.39 -9.56 -10.98
C HIS A 16 14.17 -8.11 -11.38
N PHE A 17 14.32 -7.21 -10.42
CA PHE A 17 14.11 -5.77 -10.59
C PHE A 17 15.44 -5.03 -10.63
N ALA A 18 15.56 -4.05 -11.53
CA ALA A 18 16.66 -3.11 -11.55
C ALA A 18 16.14 -1.68 -11.34
N VAL A 19 16.95 -0.85 -10.68
CA VAL A 19 16.66 0.58 -10.48
C VAL A 19 17.87 1.40 -10.93
N ILE A 20 17.68 2.28 -11.88
CA ILE A 20 18.66 3.22 -12.39
C ILE A 20 18.32 4.63 -11.88
N GLY A 21 19.15 5.13 -10.97
CA GLY A 21 18.89 6.35 -10.20
C GLY A 21 18.33 6.07 -8.81
N GLY A 22 19.11 6.35 -7.77
CA GLY A 22 18.81 6.06 -6.36
C GLY A 22 18.35 7.29 -5.56
N GLY A 23 17.69 8.25 -6.21
CA GLY A 23 17.05 9.40 -5.56
C GLY A 23 15.80 9.00 -4.75
N VAL A 24 14.97 9.97 -4.37
CA VAL A 24 13.76 9.74 -3.56
C VAL A 24 12.81 8.73 -4.23
N ILE A 25 12.56 8.89 -5.54
CA ILE A 25 11.67 8.01 -6.29
C ILE A 25 12.32 6.62 -6.50
N GLY A 26 13.57 6.57 -6.96
CA GLY A 26 14.27 5.30 -7.14
C GLY A 26 14.46 4.54 -5.82
N GLY A 27 14.79 5.23 -4.73
CA GLY A 27 14.83 4.64 -3.39
C GLY A 27 13.48 4.08 -2.95
N GLY A 28 12.39 4.76 -3.29
CA GLY A 28 11.02 4.29 -3.05
C GLY A 28 10.67 3.03 -3.84
N TRP A 29 11.08 2.93 -5.11
CA TRP A 29 10.96 1.70 -5.90
C TRP A 29 11.77 0.54 -5.30
N VAL A 30 13.04 0.80 -4.91
CA VAL A 30 13.87 -0.19 -4.21
C VAL A 30 13.16 -0.73 -2.99
N ALA A 31 12.63 0.16 -2.15
CA ALA A 31 11.92 -0.23 -0.93
C ALA A 31 10.68 -1.08 -1.22
N ARG A 32 9.85 -0.66 -2.21
CA ARG A 32 8.65 -1.41 -2.59
C ARG A 32 8.99 -2.82 -3.07
N PHE A 33 9.96 -2.97 -3.97
CA PHE A 33 10.33 -4.28 -4.50
C PHE A 33 10.93 -5.19 -3.42
N LEU A 34 11.85 -4.68 -2.60
CA LEU A 34 12.49 -5.47 -1.54
C LEU A 34 11.49 -5.97 -0.52
N LEU A 35 10.61 -5.10 -0.02
CA LEU A 35 9.64 -5.45 1.01
C LEU A 35 8.53 -6.36 0.50
N MET A 36 8.26 -6.38 -0.82
CA MET A 36 7.42 -7.39 -1.46
C MET A 36 8.21 -8.65 -1.84
N GLY A 37 9.42 -8.82 -1.31
CA GLY A 37 10.20 -10.04 -1.38
C GLY A 37 11.06 -10.21 -2.63
N TYR A 38 11.23 -9.22 -3.50
CA TYR A 38 11.99 -9.33 -4.75
C TYR A 38 13.42 -8.83 -4.62
N ASP A 39 14.34 -9.48 -5.36
CA ASP A 39 15.73 -9.03 -5.44
C ASP A 39 15.85 -7.79 -6.33
N VAL A 40 16.68 -6.83 -5.92
CA VAL A 40 16.86 -5.54 -6.61
C VAL A 40 18.33 -5.26 -6.87
N SER A 41 18.66 -4.95 -8.12
CA SER A 41 19.95 -4.40 -8.52
C SER A 41 19.83 -2.89 -8.72
N VAL A 42 20.77 -2.12 -8.19
CA VAL A 42 20.74 -0.65 -8.26
C VAL A 42 22.02 -0.12 -8.86
N PHE A 43 21.89 0.86 -9.74
CA PHE A 43 22.99 1.71 -10.19
C PHE A 43 22.66 3.18 -10.00
N ASP A 44 23.59 3.93 -9.43
CA ASP A 44 23.55 5.39 -9.31
C ASP A 44 24.97 5.95 -9.34
N THR A 45 25.14 7.13 -9.93
CA THR A 45 26.44 7.82 -10.03
C THR A 45 26.78 8.64 -8.79
N ALA A 46 25.81 8.95 -7.95
CA ALA A 46 26.01 9.78 -6.76
C ALA A 46 26.73 8.96 -5.65
N PRO A 47 27.80 9.48 -5.05
CA PRO A 47 28.56 8.76 -4.02
C PRO A 47 27.76 8.48 -2.74
N ASP A 48 26.70 9.26 -2.47
CA ASP A 48 25.83 9.14 -1.31
C ASP A 48 24.53 8.38 -1.61
N ALA A 49 24.36 7.82 -2.81
CA ALA A 49 23.15 7.09 -3.20
C ALA A 49 22.82 5.94 -2.25
N ARG A 50 23.83 5.15 -1.82
CA ARG A 50 23.64 4.07 -0.86
C ARG A 50 23.05 4.55 0.46
N ARG A 51 23.53 5.67 0.99
CA ARG A 51 23.00 6.26 2.24
C ARG A 51 21.55 6.70 2.06
N LYS A 52 21.25 7.42 0.96
CA LYS A 52 19.87 7.90 0.66
C LYS A 52 18.88 6.75 0.51
N ILE A 53 19.24 5.71 -0.24
CA ILE A 53 18.39 4.52 -0.41
C ILE A 53 18.13 3.85 0.95
N ASN A 54 19.16 3.68 1.79
CA ASN A 54 19.00 3.07 3.10
C ASN A 54 18.06 3.89 4.00
N GLU A 55 18.13 5.22 3.99
CA GLU A 55 17.22 6.08 4.73
C GLU A 55 15.76 5.93 4.29
N VAL A 56 15.51 5.83 2.97
CA VAL A 56 14.17 5.55 2.44
C VAL A 56 13.69 4.15 2.85
N LEU A 57 14.59 3.16 2.78
CA LEU A 57 14.27 1.77 3.14
C LEU A 57 13.98 1.63 4.64
N GLU A 58 14.66 2.36 5.51
CA GLU A 58 14.36 2.41 6.96
C GLU A 58 12.94 2.95 7.21
N ASN A 59 12.57 4.05 6.54
CA ASN A 59 11.21 4.58 6.65
C ASN A 59 10.17 3.57 6.14
N ALA A 60 10.46 2.89 5.03
CA ALA A 60 9.55 1.91 4.44
C ALA A 60 9.39 0.67 5.34
N ARG A 61 10.46 0.14 5.91
CA ARG A 61 10.43 -0.99 6.87
C ARG A 61 9.60 -0.66 8.10
N ARG A 62 9.64 0.59 8.56
CA ARG A 62 8.84 1.05 9.70
C ARG A 62 7.35 1.18 9.37
N SER A 63 7.02 1.68 8.17
CA SER A 63 5.65 2.12 7.85
C SER A 63 4.86 1.15 6.96
N MET A 64 5.46 0.57 5.92
CA MET A 64 4.76 -0.25 4.94
C MET A 64 4.10 -1.52 5.55
N PRO A 65 4.73 -2.25 6.49
CA PRO A 65 4.08 -3.39 7.14
C PRO A 65 2.76 -3.03 7.83
N GLY A 66 2.65 -1.79 8.33
CA GLY A 66 1.43 -1.29 8.96
C GLY A 66 0.21 -1.18 8.04
N LEU A 67 0.37 -1.25 6.72
CA LEU A 67 -0.74 -1.29 5.76
C LEU A 67 -1.51 -2.61 5.81
N TYR A 68 -0.84 -3.70 6.14
CA TYR A 68 -1.32 -5.07 5.97
C TYR A 68 -1.63 -5.72 7.33
N GLU A 69 -2.49 -6.72 7.32
CA GLU A 69 -2.79 -7.54 8.51
C GLU A 69 -1.85 -8.74 8.62
N HIS A 70 -1.23 -9.14 7.51
CA HIS A 70 -0.30 -10.26 7.43
C HIS A 70 1.15 -9.78 7.29
N VAL A 71 2.09 -10.61 7.71
CA VAL A 71 3.52 -10.34 7.57
C VAL A 71 3.87 -10.28 6.09
N LEU A 72 4.64 -9.27 5.69
CA LEU A 72 5.17 -9.16 4.34
C LEU A 72 6.11 -10.35 4.04
N PRO A 73 6.30 -10.69 2.76
CA PRO A 73 7.28 -11.71 2.37
C PRO A 73 8.68 -11.40 2.92
N LYS A 74 9.51 -12.43 3.04
CA LYS A 74 10.92 -12.21 3.40
C LYS A 74 11.56 -11.21 2.43
N GLU A 75 12.16 -10.17 2.99
CA GLU A 75 12.80 -9.09 2.23
C GLU A 75 13.80 -9.65 1.20
N GLY A 76 13.74 -9.12 -0.02
CA GLY A 76 14.64 -9.47 -1.11
C GLY A 76 16.07 -8.94 -0.88
N ARG A 77 16.99 -9.36 -1.72
CA ARG A 77 18.40 -8.96 -1.66
C ARG A 77 18.64 -7.68 -2.46
N LEU A 78 19.31 -6.69 -1.85
CA LEU A 78 19.76 -5.45 -2.49
C LEU A 78 21.21 -5.57 -2.94
N VAL A 79 21.47 -5.28 -4.22
CA VAL A 79 22.80 -5.27 -4.81
C VAL A 79 23.07 -3.91 -5.47
N PHE A 80 24.16 -3.25 -5.06
CA PHE A 80 24.63 -2.02 -5.72
C PHE A 80 25.65 -2.40 -6.78
N CYS A 81 25.32 -2.10 -8.03
CA CYS A 81 26.13 -2.42 -9.21
C CYS A 81 27.04 -1.25 -9.59
N PRO A 82 28.25 -1.51 -10.13
CA PRO A 82 29.19 -0.45 -10.54
C PRO A 82 28.83 0.16 -11.90
N SER A 83 27.89 -0.43 -12.66
CA SER A 83 27.46 0.05 -13.98
C SER A 83 26.01 -0.27 -14.27
N ILE A 84 25.40 0.48 -15.22
CA ILE A 84 24.08 0.18 -15.77
C ILE A 84 24.05 -1.24 -16.33
N ALA A 85 25.09 -1.61 -17.12
CA ALA A 85 25.20 -2.92 -17.74
C ALA A 85 25.08 -4.08 -16.75
N GLU A 86 25.69 -3.96 -15.56
CA GLU A 86 25.58 -4.98 -14.53
C GLU A 86 24.23 -4.96 -13.82
N ALA A 87 23.69 -3.77 -13.56
CA ALA A 87 22.41 -3.63 -12.86
C ALA A 87 21.24 -4.22 -13.66
N VAL A 88 21.23 -4.04 -14.98
CA VAL A 88 20.09 -4.46 -15.84
C VAL A 88 20.22 -5.88 -16.38
N ARG A 89 21.36 -6.54 -16.15
CA ARG A 89 21.61 -7.90 -16.66
C ARG A 89 20.61 -8.89 -16.02
N GLY A 90 19.74 -9.43 -16.87
CA GLY A 90 18.73 -10.40 -16.45
C GLY A 90 17.55 -9.80 -15.67
N ALA A 91 17.41 -8.47 -15.64
CA ALA A 91 16.25 -7.79 -15.06
C ALA A 91 15.01 -7.97 -15.94
N ASP A 92 13.89 -8.30 -15.32
CA ASP A 92 12.59 -8.40 -15.97
C ASP A 92 11.89 -7.01 -15.98
N TRP A 93 12.16 -6.18 -14.97
CA TRP A 93 11.69 -4.80 -14.82
C TRP A 93 12.86 -3.87 -14.47
N ILE A 94 12.92 -2.71 -15.15
CA ILE A 94 13.96 -1.69 -14.96
C ILE A 94 13.28 -0.34 -14.70
N SER A 95 13.28 0.11 -13.44
CA SER A 95 12.82 1.46 -13.09
C SER A 95 13.90 2.48 -13.41
N GLU A 96 13.63 3.42 -14.30
CA GLU A 96 14.50 4.55 -14.57
C GLU A 96 13.98 5.78 -13.78
N SER A 97 14.81 6.28 -12.87
CA SER A 97 14.52 7.40 -11.95
C SER A 97 15.67 8.40 -11.89
N ILE A 98 16.33 8.64 -13.05
CA ILE A 98 17.40 9.62 -13.20
C ILE A 98 16.83 11.04 -13.40
N PRO A 99 17.68 12.11 -13.40
CA PRO A 99 17.19 13.49 -13.54
C PRO A 99 16.26 13.70 -14.73
N GLU A 100 15.30 14.61 -14.58
CA GLU A 100 14.25 14.91 -15.57
C GLU A 100 14.82 15.71 -16.76
N ARG A 101 15.73 15.07 -17.50
CA ARG A 101 16.42 15.58 -18.68
C ARG A 101 16.38 14.56 -19.80
N LEU A 102 15.70 14.90 -20.89
CA LEU A 102 15.44 14.01 -22.02
C LEU A 102 16.73 13.46 -22.65
N ASP A 103 17.76 14.30 -22.84
CA ASP A 103 19.06 13.93 -23.37
C ASP A 103 19.76 12.85 -22.51
N ILE A 104 19.73 13.01 -21.18
CA ILE A 104 20.32 12.04 -20.24
C ILE A 104 19.53 10.73 -20.26
N LYS A 105 18.19 10.82 -20.26
CA LYS A 105 17.31 9.62 -20.28
C LYS A 105 17.52 8.81 -21.55
N GLN A 106 17.59 9.46 -22.72
CA GLN A 106 17.82 8.76 -24.00
C GLN A 106 19.17 8.05 -24.06
N LEU A 107 20.24 8.67 -23.51
CA LEU A 107 21.55 8.01 -23.39
C LEU A 107 21.49 6.80 -22.46
N ALA A 108 20.84 6.93 -21.32
CA ALA A 108 20.66 5.81 -20.39
C ALA A 108 19.87 4.67 -21.02
N TYR A 109 18.81 4.94 -21.78
CA TYR A 109 18.04 3.89 -22.48
C TYR A 109 18.85 3.15 -23.51
N ALA A 110 19.72 3.84 -24.25
CA ALA A 110 20.61 3.18 -25.19
C ALA A 110 21.56 2.18 -24.48
N GLU A 111 22.11 2.57 -23.33
CA GLU A 111 22.96 1.68 -22.52
C GLU A 111 22.15 0.54 -21.89
N ILE A 112 20.97 0.82 -21.34
CA ILE A 112 20.07 -0.18 -20.77
C ILE A 112 19.72 -1.24 -21.84
N GLN A 113 19.27 -0.81 -23.01
CA GLN A 113 18.85 -1.70 -24.11
C GLN A 113 19.98 -2.55 -24.69
N ALA A 114 21.23 -2.07 -24.62
CA ALA A 114 22.39 -2.85 -25.03
C ALA A 114 22.68 -4.05 -24.10
N HIS A 115 22.16 -4.08 -22.89
CA HIS A 115 22.55 -5.05 -21.85
C HIS A 115 21.38 -5.76 -21.16
N CYS A 116 20.14 -5.25 -21.27
CA CYS A 116 18.97 -5.89 -20.69
C CYS A 116 18.36 -6.96 -21.60
N PRO A 117 17.53 -7.88 -21.08
CA PRO A 117 16.75 -8.81 -21.88
C PRO A 117 15.78 -8.09 -22.85
N GLU A 118 15.54 -8.65 -24.03
CA GLU A 118 14.62 -8.09 -25.04
C GLU A 118 13.17 -7.94 -24.52
N ASN A 119 12.74 -8.82 -23.64
CA ASN A 119 11.40 -8.80 -23.06
C ASN A 119 11.27 -7.92 -21.82
N ALA A 120 12.37 -7.39 -21.27
CA ALA A 120 12.36 -6.52 -20.11
C ALA A 120 11.44 -5.30 -20.32
N ILE A 121 10.85 -4.78 -19.24
CA ILE A 121 10.15 -3.52 -19.23
C ILE A 121 11.12 -2.43 -18.75
N ILE A 122 11.28 -1.38 -19.54
CA ILE A 122 12.00 -0.16 -19.14
C ILE A 122 10.93 0.86 -18.73
N ALA A 123 10.77 1.06 -17.43
CA ALA A 123 9.73 1.85 -16.79
C ALA A 123 10.30 3.20 -16.34
N SER A 124 10.04 4.27 -17.08
CA SER A 124 10.45 5.62 -16.71
C SER A 124 9.54 6.19 -15.63
N SER A 125 10.15 6.74 -14.57
CA SER A 125 9.43 7.45 -13.51
C SER A 125 9.21 8.94 -13.83
N THR A 126 9.30 9.34 -15.10
CA THR A 126 9.10 10.74 -15.52
C THR A 126 7.71 11.24 -15.16
N SER A 127 7.63 12.47 -14.70
CA SER A 127 6.35 13.15 -14.43
C SER A 127 5.79 13.87 -15.65
N GLY A 128 6.63 14.24 -16.63
CA GLY A 128 6.24 15.13 -17.73
C GLY A 128 6.39 14.55 -19.13
N PHE A 129 7.45 13.79 -19.41
CA PHE A 129 7.74 13.34 -20.77
C PHE A 129 6.79 12.25 -21.27
N LYS A 130 6.41 12.35 -22.54
CA LYS A 130 5.63 11.33 -23.22
C LYS A 130 6.49 10.13 -23.64
N PRO A 131 5.94 8.92 -23.70
CA PRO A 131 6.64 7.75 -24.25
C PRO A 131 7.27 8.02 -25.62
N SER A 132 6.59 8.70 -26.53
CA SER A 132 7.12 9.04 -27.88
C SER A 132 8.40 9.89 -27.83
N GLU A 133 8.55 10.76 -26.82
CA GLU A 133 9.76 11.56 -26.63
C GLU A 133 10.90 10.73 -26.04
N LEU A 134 10.62 9.89 -25.06
CA LEU A 134 11.59 8.99 -24.43
C LEU A 134 12.12 7.95 -25.41
N GLN A 135 11.25 7.43 -26.27
CA GLN A 135 11.54 6.37 -27.25
C GLN A 135 12.33 6.85 -28.47
N LYS A 136 12.51 8.16 -28.64
CA LYS A 136 13.23 8.72 -29.78
C LYS A 136 14.66 8.19 -29.80
N ASN A 137 15.06 7.61 -30.97
CA ASN A 137 16.36 6.97 -31.20
C ASN A 137 16.59 5.67 -30.40
N ALA A 138 15.61 5.13 -29.71
CA ALA A 138 15.73 3.84 -29.02
C ALA A 138 15.79 2.68 -30.02
N SER A 139 16.62 1.66 -29.74
CA SER A 139 16.74 0.46 -30.56
C SER A 139 15.45 -0.37 -30.53
N THR A 140 14.80 -0.44 -29.39
CA THR A 140 13.52 -1.14 -29.16
C THR A 140 12.51 -0.20 -28.48
N PRO A 141 11.89 0.73 -29.22
CA PRO A 141 11.04 1.78 -28.64
C PRO A 141 9.95 1.26 -27.71
N LYS A 142 9.24 0.20 -28.12
CA LYS A 142 8.11 -0.37 -27.35
C LYS A 142 8.52 -0.93 -25.98
N GLN A 143 9.78 -1.17 -25.73
CA GLN A 143 10.30 -1.64 -24.46
C GLN A 143 10.24 -0.54 -23.37
N ILE A 144 10.25 0.72 -23.80
CA ILE A 144 10.24 1.90 -22.93
C ILE A 144 8.79 2.36 -22.73
N ILE A 145 8.33 2.35 -21.50
CA ILE A 145 7.04 2.88 -21.09
C ILE A 145 7.23 3.92 -19.99
N VAL A 146 6.23 4.74 -19.76
CA VAL A 146 6.13 5.52 -18.53
C VAL A 146 5.43 4.66 -17.47
N ALA A 147 6.02 4.61 -16.28
CA ALA A 147 5.41 4.08 -15.06
C ALA A 147 5.62 5.12 -13.95
N HIS A 148 4.73 6.10 -13.91
CA HIS A 148 4.82 7.28 -13.06
C HIS A 148 4.24 7.01 -11.67
N PRO A 149 5.07 6.89 -10.60
CA PRO A 149 4.63 6.66 -9.24
C PRO A 149 4.44 7.98 -8.50
N PHE A 150 3.82 7.93 -7.33
CA PHE A 150 3.71 9.04 -6.39
C PHE A 150 4.53 8.81 -5.13
N ASN A 151 5.19 9.86 -4.64
CA ASN A 151 6.00 9.80 -3.42
C ASN A 151 5.10 9.90 -2.16
N PRO A 152 5.24 8.97 -1.20
CA PRO A 152 6.24 7.89 -1.10
C PRO A 152 5.80 6.62 -1.85
N VAL A 153 6.65 6.15 -2.77
CA VAL A 153 6.36 5.00 -3.67
C VAL A 153 6.04 3.70 -2.89
N TYR A 154 6.65 3.55 -1.72
CA TYR A 154 6.43 2.37 -0.87
C TYR A 154 5.07 2.39 -0.13
N LEU A 155 4.33 3.51 -0.12
CA LEU A 155 2.99 3.60 0.50
C LEU A 155 1.90 3.92 -0.52
N LEU A 156 2.08 4.97 -1.34
CA LEU A 156 1.07 5.37 -2.31
C LEU A 156 0.97 4.35 -3.44
N PRO A 157 -0.21 3.76 -3.68
CA PRO A 157 -0.33 2.65 -4.61
C PRO A 157 -0.38 3.08 -6.08
N LEU A 158 -0.74 4.32 -6.39
CA LEU A 158 -0.97 4.77 -7.77
C LEU A 158 0.31 4.72 -8.61
N VAL A 159 0.24 4.08 -9.77
CA VAL A 159 1.23 4.16 -10.85
C VAL A 159 0.51 4.41 -12.18
N GLU A 160 0.77 5.52 -12.82
CA GLU A 160 0.24 5.80 -14.15
C GLU A 160 1.10 5.11 -15.21
N LEU A 161 0.46 4.30 -16.06
CA LEU A 161 1.11 3.56 -17.14
C LEU A 161 0.76 4.17 -18.50
N VAL A 162 1.79 4.54 -19.28
CA VAL A 162 1.63 5.08 -20.63
C VAL A 162 2.63 4.42 -21.57
N GLY A 163 2.18 3.90 -22.72
CA GLY A 163 3.07 3.30 -23.73
C GLY A 163 2.42 2.22 -24.57
N ASP A 164 3.22 1.27 -25.05
CA ASP A 164 2.72 0.13 -25.83
C ASP A 164 1.70 -0.70 -25.04
N ALA A 165 0.57 -1.05 -25.66
CA ALA A 165 -0.55 -1.69 -24.97
C ALA A 165 -0.18 -3.03 -24.33
N GLN A 166 0.62 -3.87 -25.00
CA GLN A 166 1.03 -5.17 -24.42
C GLN A 166 2.00 -4.99 -23.27
N LYS A 167 2.92 -4.03 -23.38
CA LYS A 167 3.88 -3.74 -22.30
C LYS A 167 3.20 -3.11 -21.09
N THR A 168 2.24 -2.20 -21.27
CA THR A 168 1.49 -1.59 -20.17
C THR A 168 0.57 -2.60 -19.48
N GLU A 169 -0.05 -3.54 -20.22
CA GLU A 169 -0.83 -4.63 -19.64
C GLU A 169 0.06 -5.58 -18.80
N HIS A 170 1.22 -5.96 -19.34
CA HIS A 170 2.18 -6.77 -18.58
C HIS A 170 2.71 -6.04 -17.33
N ALA A 171 3.03 -4.76 -17.45
CA ALA A 171 3.41 -3.90 -16.34
C ALA A 171 2.31 -3.79 -15.28
N ALA A 172 1.05 -3.69 -15.70
CA ALA A 172 -0.08 -3.64 -14.79
C ALA A 172 -0.21 -4.89 -13.94
N ASN A 173 0.00 -6.08 -14.52
CA ASN A 173 -0.01 -7.33 -13.77
C ASN A 173 1.11 -7.37 -12.71
N ILE A 174 2.34 -7.02 -13.09
CA ILE A 174 3.49 -6.96 -12.15
C ILE A 174 3.19 -5.98 -11.00
N LEU A 175 2.68 -4.79 -11.31
CA LEU A 175 2.37 -3.78 -10.29
C LEU A 175 1.24 -4.23 -9.35
N SER A 176 0.23 -4.91 -9.88
CA SER A 176 -0.85 -5.49 -9.06
C SER A 176 -0.32 -6.53 -8.08
N ASP A 177 0.58 -7.42 -8.52
CA ASP A 177 1.23 -8.40 -7.65
C ASP A 177 2.10 -7.74 -6.55
N LEU A 178 2.63 -6.54 -6.83
CA LEU A 178 3.34 -5.70 -5.86
C LEU A 178 2.40 -4.90 -4.93
N GLY A 179 1.07 -5.07 -5.04
CA GLY A 179 0.10 -4.31 -4.26
C GLY A 179 0.02 -2.84 -4.64
N MET A 180 0.25 -2.52 -5.91
CA MET A 180 0.10 -1.17 -6.47
C MET A 180 -1.12 -1.10 -7.38
N TYR A 181 -1.60 0.11 -7.64
CA TYR A 181 -2.75 0.37 -8.50
C TYR A 181 -2.29 0.92 -9.86
N PRO A 182 -2.22 0.09 -10.91
CA PRO A 182 -1.85 0.55 -12.25
C PRO A 182 -3.01 1.28 -12.92
N LEU A 183 -2.81 2.57 -13.24
CA LEU A 183 -3.75 3.38 -14.00
C LEU A 183 -3.26 3.49 -15.45
N ILE A 184 -3.87 2.75 -16.37
CA ILE A 184 -3.50 2.81 -17.79
C ILE A 184 -4.07 4.09 -18.42
N VAL A 185 -3.18 4.98 -18.86
CA VAL A 185 -3.52 6.22 -19.56
C VAL A 185 -3.68 5.91 -21.04
N ARG A 186 -4.88 6.10 -21.58
CA ARG A 186 -5.28 5.65 -22.93
C ARG A 186 -4.59 6.39 -24.09
N LYS A 187 -4.10 7.61 -23.83
CA LYS A 187 -3.39 8.44 -24.81
C LYS A 187 -2.25 9.14 -24.08
N GLU A 188 -1.09 9.23 -24.71
CA GLU A 188 -0.01 10.06 -24.17
C GLU A 188 -0.42 11.53 -24.18
N ILE A 189 -0.23 12.17 -23.06
CA ILE A 189 -0.41 13.61 -22.83
C ILE A 189 0.73 14.11 -21.94
N ASP A 190 1.01 15.38 -22.01
CA ASP A 190 1.97 16.01 -21.10
C ASP A 190 1.47 15.93 -19.65
N ALA A 191 2.35 15.56 -18.72
CA ALA A 191 2.09 15.44 -17.27
C ALA A 191 1.00 14.42 -16.90
N HIS A 192 0.66 13.48 -17.79
CA HIS A 192 -0.28 12.38 -17.57
C HIS A 192 -1.63 12.85 -16.96
N ILE A 193 -2.31 12.07 -16.13
CA ILE A 193 -3.62 12.44 -15.54
C ILE A 193 -3.44 13.10 -14.19
N ALA A 194 -2.74 12.44 -13.28
CA ALA A 194 -2.71 12.85 -11.88
C ALA A 194 -1.84 14.08 -11.66
N ASP A 195 -0.66 14.16 -12.30
CA ASP A 195 0.18 15.37 -12.24
C ASP A 195 -0.50 16.57 -12.88
N ARG A 196 -1.24 16.36 -13.98
CA ARG A 196 -2.00 17.43 -14.60
C ARG A 196 -3.05 18.04 -13.67
N LEU A 197 -3.71 17.19 -12.86
CA LEU A 197 -4.65 17.64 -11.85
C LEU A 197 -3.92 18.33 -10.67
N LEU A 198 -2.78 17.77 -10.25
CA LEU A 198 -1.95 18.34 -9.20
C LEU A 198 -1.42 19.73 -9.58
N GLU A 199 -0.89 19.86 -10.80
CA GLU A 199 -0.38 21.12 -11.35
C GLU A 199 -1.46 22.21 -11.42
N ALA A 200 -2.70 21.86 -11.73
CA ALA A 200 -3.80 22.82 -11.76
C ALA A 200 -4.04 23.44 -10.38
N VAL A 201 -4.05 22.60 -9.33
CA VAL A 201 -4.22 23.07 -7.94
C VAL A 201 -3.00 23.87 -7.48
N TRP A 202 -1.79 23.45 -7.83
CA TRP A 202 -0.57 24.14 -7.43
C TRP A 202 -0.46 25.52 -8.07
N ARG A 203 -0.73 25.66 -9.38
CA ARG A 203 -0.74 26.95 -10.08
C ARG A 203 -1.69 27.93 -9.42
N GLU A 204 -2.89 27.48 -9.06
CA GLU A 204 -3.86 28.33 -8.36
C GLU A 204 -3.35 28.74 -6.98
N GLY A 205 -2.73 27.82 -6.23
CA GLY A 205 -2.09 28.12 -4.95
C GLY A 205 -1.00 29.20 -5.05
N LEU A 206 -0.17 29.15 -6.10
CA LEU A 206 0.86 30.20 -6.33
C LEU A 206 0.23 31.58 -6.56
N TRP A 207 -0.87 31.68 -7.30
CA TRP A 207 -1.58 32.93 -7.52
C TRP A 207 -2.20 33.48 -6.24
N LEU A 208 -2.80 32.63 -5.41
CA LEU A 208 -3.38 33.06 -4.13
C LEU A 208 -2.33 33.66 -3.19
N ILE A 209 -1.10 33.12 -3.21
CA ILE A 209 0.03 33.67 -2.43
C ILE A 209 0.55 34.97 -3.06
N ASN A 210 0.75 35.01 -4.39
CA ASN A 210 1.23 36.14 -5.11
C ASN A 210 0.33 37.38 -4.94
N ASP A 211 -0.96 37.18 -5.04
CA ASP A 211 -1.98 38.21 -4.91
C ASP A 211 -2.27 38.59 -3.44
N GLY A 212 -1.61 37.94 -2.47
CA GLY A 212 -1.76 38.24 -1.05
C GLY A 212 -3.11 37.80 -0.46
N VAL A 213 -3.81 36.88 -1.14
CA VAL A 213 -5.13 36.35 -0.71
C VAL A 213 -4.97 35.34 0.43
N ALA A 214 -3.94 34.48 0.35
CA ALA A 214 -3.70 33.42 1.33
C ALA A 214 -2.20 33.18 1.55
N THR A 215 -1.87 32.60 2.70
CA THR A 215 -0.56 32.04 3.03
C THR A 215 -0.49 30.57 2.65
N THR A 216 0.71 29.99 2.61
CA THR A 216 0.90 28.52 2.41
C THR A 216 0.07 27.71 3.40
N ARG A 217 0.04 28.10 4.69
CA ARG A 217 -0.74 27.45 5.73
C ARG A 217 -2.24 27.44 5.43
N GLU A 218 -2.80 28.59 5.03
CA GLU A 218 -4.24 28.70 4.76
C GLU A 218 -4.65 27.88 3.54
N ILE A 219 -3.81 27.78 2.52
CA ILE A 219 -4.02 26.91 1.36
C ILE A 219 -4.00 25.42 1.78
N ASP A 220 -2.98 25.01 2.55
CA ASP A 220 -2.90 23.65 3.07
C ASP A 220 -4.09 23.31 3.96
N ASP A 221 -4.54 24.26 4.81
CA ASP A 221 -5.70 24.06 5.69
C ASP A 221 -6.99 23.91 4.89
N ALA A 222 -7.18 24.69 3.82
CA ALA A 222 -8.34 24.55 2.92
C ALA A 222 -8.40 23.14 2.28
N ILE A 223 -7.25 22.55 1.93
CA ILE A 223 -7.16 21.21 1.36
C ILE A 223 -7.39 20.16 2.46
N ARG A 224 -6.61 20.18 3.56
CA ARG A 224 -6.58 19.11 4.57
C ARG A 224 -7.82 19.04 5.44
N TYR A 225 -8.52 20.17 5.68
CA TYR A 225 -9.78 20.22 6.44
C TYR A 225 -11.03 20.29 5.54
N GLY A 226 -10.85 20.47 4.24
CA GLY A 226 -11.92 20.64 3.28
C GLY A 226 -12.05 19.50 2.27
N PHE A 227 -11.87 19.85 1.00
CA PHE A 227 -12.13 18.93 -0.11
C PHE A 227 -11.14 17.77 -0.19
N GLY A 228 -9.93 17.90 0.34
CA GLY A 228 -8.92 16.82 0.36
C GLY A 228 -9.41 15.57 1.09
N LEU A 229 -10.12 15.71 2.22
CA LEU A 229 -10.74 14.58 2.94
C LEU A 229 -11.76 13.82 2.10
N ARG A 230 -12.53 14.54 1.26
CA ARG A 230 -13.50 13.90 0.36
C ARG A 230 -12.81 13.20 -0.80
N TRP A 231 -11.80 13.85 -1.38
CA TRP A 231 -11.05 13.32 -2.52
C TRP A 231 -10.21 12.11 -2.16
N ALA A 232 -9.67 12.05 -0.95
CA ALA A 232 -8.90 10.91 -0.48
C ALA A 232 -9.69 9.58 -0.49
N GLN A 233 -11.00 9.64 -0.30
CA GLN A 233 -11.86 8.45 -0.26
C GLN A 233 -12.65 8.20 -1.56
N MET A 234 -13.11 9.26 -2.25
CA MET A 234 -14.05 9.14 -3.38
C MET A 234 -13.53 9.72 -4.68
N GLY A 235 -12.46 10.51 -4.64
CA GLY A 235 -12.05 11.31 -5.80
C GLY A 235 -13.02 12.46 -6.08
N MET A 236 -12.81 13.14 -7.19
CA MET A 236 -13.56 14.35 -7.56
C MET A 236 -14.97 14.03 -8.08
N PHE A 237 -15.08 13.16 -9.08
CA PHE A 237 -16.36 12.89 -9.75
C PHE A 237 -17.37 12.17 -8.87
N GLU A 238 -16.96 11.20 -8.04
CA GLU A 238 -17.84 10.55 -7.07
C GLU A 238 -18.34 11.56 -6.03
N THR A 239 -17.49 12.47 -5.56
CA THR A 239 -17.88 13.55 -4.65
C THR A 239 -18.97 14.43 -5.27
N TYR A 240 -18.83 14.80 -6.54
CA TYR A 240 -19.81 15.64 -7.24
C TYR A 240 -21.08 14.89 -7.59
N ARG A 241 -20.98 13.58 -7.89
CA ARG A 241 -22.16 12.74 -8.08
C ARG A 241 -23.07 12.75 -6.84
N ILE A 242 -22.49 12.64 -5.65
CA ILE A 242 -23.22 12.71 -4.37
C ILE A 242 -23.82 14.10 -4.17
N ALA A 243 -23.08 15.17 -4.50
CA ALA A 243 -23.57 16.53 -4.39
C ALA A 243 -24.77 16.84 -5.32
N GLY A 244 -24.91 16.08 -6.44
CA GLY A 244 -26.08 16.14 -7.32
C GLY A 244 -27.35 15.48 -6.75
N GLY A 245 -27.26 14.85 -5.57
CA GLY A 245 -28.38 14.15 -4.94
C GLY A 245 -28.86 12.94 -5.74
N GLU A 246 -30.14 12.61 -5.63
CA GLU A 246 -30.75 11.46 -6.34
C GLU A 246 -30.67 11.59 -7.87
N ALA A 247 -30.63 12.81 -8.41
CA ALA A 247 -30.48 13.07 -9.84
C ALA A 247 -29.03 12.94 -10.35
N GLY A 248 -28.06 12.79 -9.43
CA GLY A 248 -26.67 12.42 -9.74
C GLY A 248 -25.87 13.46 -10.51
N MET A 249 -24.85 12.97 -11.24
CA MET A 249 -23.85 13.82 -11.91
C MET A 249 -24.45 14.75 -12.97
N ALA A 250 -25.46 14.29 -13.73
CA ALA A 250 -26.08 15.11 -14.78
C ALA A 250 -26.70 16.38 -14.16
N HIS A 251 -27.41 16.24 -13.06
CA HIS A 251 -28.00 17.37 -12.34
C HIS A 251 -26.92 18.31 -11.78
N PHE A 252 -25.88 17.76 -11.18
CA PHE A 252 -24.74 18.56 -10.67
C PHE A 252 -24.12 19.41 -11.77
N ILE A 253 -23.84 18.81 -12.96
CA ILE A 253 -23.26 19.53 -14.09
C ILE A 253 -24.20 20.61 -14.61
N GLN A 254 -25.52 20.32 -14.73
CA GLN A 254 -26.50 21.31 -15.17
C GLN A 254 -26.61 22.50 -14.23
N GLN A 255 -26.52 22.25 -12.92
CA GLN A 255 -26.68 23.27 -11.91
C GLN A 255 -25.39 24.11 -11.72
N PHE A 256 -24.23 23.48 -11.66
CA PHE A 256 -22.94 24.10 -11.31
C PHE A 256 -22.00 24.32 -12.50
N GLY A 257 -22.20 23.57 -13.60
CA GLY A 257 -21.37 23.67 -14.81
C GLY A 257 -21.26 25.10 -15.36
N PRO A 258 -22.36 25.88 -15.45
CA PRO A 258 -22.29 27.25 -15.92
C PRO A 258 -21.33 28.17 -15.12
N ALA A 259 -21.11 27.89 -13.82
CA ALA A 259 -20.18 28.62 -13.00
C ALA A 259 -18.69 28.43 -13.42
N LEU A 260 -18.39 27.37 -14.17
CA LEU A 260 -17.04 27.11 -14.70
C LEU A 260 -16.63 28.14 -15.79
N GLU A 261 -17.59 28.84 -16.37
CA GLU A 261 -17.31 29.92 -17.32
C GLU A 261 -16.88 31.22 -16.63
N TRP A 262 -17.05 31.31 -15.30
CA TRP A 262 -16.68 32.46 -14.52
C TRP A 262 -15.16 32.49 -14.26
N PRO A 263 -14.51 33.69 -14.24
CA PRO A 263 -13.09 33.80 -14.12
C PRO A 263 -12.62 33.64 -12.65
N TRP A 264 -12.98 32.50 -12.03
CA TRP A 264 -12.61 32.22 -10.63
C TRP A 264 -11.19 31.69 -10.49
N THR A 265 -10.58 31.20 -11.59
CA THR A 265 -9.28 30.56 -11.56
C THR A 265 -8.34 31.13 -12.63
N LYS A 266 -7.02 30.98 -12.42
CA LYS A 266 -5.95 31.38 -13.35
C LYS A 266 -5.18 30.18 -13.90
N LEU A 267 -5.82 29.03 -14.12
CA LEU A 267 -5.20 27.73 -14.40
C LEU A 267 -4.17 27.70 -15.53
N MET A 268 -4.31 28.58 -16.54
CA MET A 268 -3.40 28.62 -17.70
C MET A 268 -2.24 29.60 -17.50
N ASP A 269 -2.20 30.31 -16.40
CA ASP A 269 -1.22 31.32 -16.10
C ASP A 269 -0.43 30.98 -14.83
N VAL A 270 0.81 31.43 -14.72
CA VAL A 270 1.69 31.21 -13.55
C VAL A 270 2.33 32.54 -13.19
N PRO A 271 2.37 32.95 -11.91
CA PRO A 271 3.08 34.15 -11.51
C PRO A 271 4.58 33.98 -11.80
N ALA A 272 5.25 35.08 -12.16
CA ALA A 272 6.70 35.06 -12.31
C ALA A 272 7.35 34.65 -10.98
N LEU A 273 8.19 33.65 -11.00
CA LEU A 273 8.94 33.17 -9.82
C LEU A 273 10.11 34.10 -9.54
N THR A 274 9.80 35.31 -9.07
CA THR A 274 10.80 36.29 -8.64
C THR A 274 11.43 35.85 -7.32
N ASP A 275 12.66 36.36 -7.04
CA ASP A 275 13.31 36.07 -5.74
C ASP A 275 12.42 36.47 -4.56
N GLU A 276 11.70 37.61 -4.68
CA GLU A 276 10.75 38.07 -3.66
C GLU A 276 9.60 37.09 -3.41
N LEU A 277 9.03 36.48 -4.46
CA LEU A 277 7.97 35.49 -4.33
C LEU A 277 8.52 34.17 -3.74
N VAL A 278 9.70 33.76 -4.18
CA VAL A 278 10.36 32.54 -3.64
C VAL A 278 10.67 32.73 -2.16
N ASP A 279 11.26 33.87 -1.76
CA ASP A 279 11.58 34.19 -0.36
C ASP A 279 10.31 34.25 0.50
N LYS A 280 9.23 34.85 -0.02
CA LYS A 280 7.94 34.90 0.65
C LYS A 280 7.39 33.49 0.93
N ILE A 281 7.38 32.62 -0.08
CA ILE A 281 6.88 31.24 0.06
C ILE A 281 7.76 30.43 1.03
N ALA A 282 9.09 30.51 0.90
CA ALA A 282 10.03 29.82 1.77
C ALA A 282 9.86 30.24 3.23
N SER A 283 9.81 31.55 3.49
CA SER A 283 9.60 32.08 4.85
C SER A 283 8.26 31.65 5.47
N GLN A 284 7.19 31.64 4.69
CA GLN A 284 5.90 31.15 5.16
C GLN A 284 5.94 29.63 5.46
N SER A 285 6.60 28.85 4.63
CA SER A 285 6.78 27.42 4.85
C SER A 285 7.59 27.12 6.11
N ASP A 286 8.67 27.87 6.35
CA ASP A 286 9.48 27.78 7.58
C ASP A 286 8.68 28.14 8.84
N GLN A 287 7.85 29.18 8.77
CA GLN A 287 6.94 29.54 9.87
C GLN A 287 5.90 28.46 10.14
N GLN A 288 5.44 27.74 9.10
CA GLN A 288 4.44 26.68 9.19
C GLN A 288 5.01 25.41 9.83
N SER A 289 6.15 24.93 9.38
CA SER A 289 6.68 23.62 9.75
C SER A 289 8.20 23.54 9.97
N GLY A 290 8.93 24.67 9.92
CA GLY A 290 10.38 24.70 10.07
C GLY A 290 10.92 24.23 11.43
N GLN A 291 10.04 24.07 12.44
CA GLN A 291 10.40 23.44 13.72
C GLN A 291 10.64 21.92 13.60
N TYR A 292 10.21 21.29 12.53
CA TYR A 292 10.40 19.86 12.29
C TYR A 292 11.53 19.65 11.28
N SER A 293 12.34 18.62 11.48
CA SER A 293 13.23 18.13 10.43
C SER A 293 12.41 17.49 9.30
N ILE A 294 12.95 17.43 8.09
CA ILE A 294 12.31 16.73 6.97
C ILE A 294 12.01 15.27 7.33
N ARG A 295 12.91 14.60 8.06
CA ARG A 295 12.69 13.22 8.53
C ARG A 295 11.52 13.10 9.51
N ALA A 296 11.31 14.09 10.37
CA ALA A 296 10.14 14.11 11.25
C ALA A 296 8.84 14.28 10.44
N LEU A 297 8.84 15.16 9.44
CA LEU A 297 7.70 15.37 8.56
C LEU A 297 7.38 14.11 7.72
N GLU A 298 8.40 13.43 7.20
CA GLU A 298 8.22 12.15 6.48
C GLU A 298 7.56 11.09 7.37
N ARG A 299 7.97 10.95 8.63
CA ARG A 299 7.37 9.99 9.58
C ARG A 299 5.91 10.33 9.88
N ILE A 300 5.59 11.61 10.14
CA ILE A 300 4.20 12.06 10.34
C ILE A 300 3.34 11.74 9.11
N ARG A 301 3.85 12.03 7.91
CA ARG A 301 3.16 11.71 6.64
C ARG A 301 2.89 10.22 6.52
N ASP A 302 3.90 9.39 6.72
CA ASP A 302 3.80 7.94 6.54
C ASP A 302 2.81 7.32 7.54
N ASP A 303 2.88 7.71 8.81
CA ASP A 303 1.95 7.23 9.84
C ASP A 303 0.49 7.62 9.53
N ASN A 304 0.27 8.85 9.06
CA ASN A 304 -1.06 9.32 8.65
C ASN A 304 -1.57 8.58 7.40
N LEU A 305 -0.71 8.35 6.39
CA LEU A 305 -1.08 7.59 5.19
C LEU A 305 -1.48 6.15 5.54
N VAL A 306 -0.70 5.47 6.36
CA VAL A 306 -1.02 4.12 6.85
C VAL A 306 -2.38 4.12 7.57
N GLY A 307 -2.61 5.07 8.49
CA GLY A 307 -3.87 5.18 9.21
C GLY A 307 -5.08 5.41 8.30
N MET A 308 -4.98 6.34 7.35
CA MET A 308 -6.05 6.63 6.39
C MET A 308 -6.35 5.45 5.47
N MET A 309 -5.31 4.82 4.90
CA MET A 309 -5.49 3.70 3.99
C MET A 309 -6.09 2.48 4.71
N ARG A 310 -5.68 2.21 5.96
CA ARG A 310 -6.29 1.16 6.79
C ARG A 310 -7.76 1.43 7.10
N ALA A 311 -8.14 2.67 7.40
CA ALA A 311 -9.53 3.03 7.67
C ALA A 311 -10.45 2.73 6.46
N LEU A 312 -9.94 2.85 5.23
CA LEU A 312 -10.68 2.55 4.00
C LEU A 312 -10.95 1.04 3.80
N LYS A 313 -10.18 0.15 4.44
CA LYS A 313 -10.37 -1.32 4.38
C LYS A 313 -11.75 -1.74 4.89
N VAL A 314 -12.27 -1.05 5.93
CA VAL A 314 -13.56 -1.38 6.57
C VAL A 314 -14.73 -1.38 5.58
N LYS A 315 -14.70 -0.52 4.57
CA LYS A 315 -15.74 -0.42 3.54
C LYS A 315 -15.33 -1.01 2.19
N ASP A 316 -14.17 -1.66 2.13
CA ASP A 316 -13.62 -2.26 0.90
C ASP A 316 -13.64 -1.27 -0.27
N TRP A 317 -13.19 -0.03 -0.03
CA TRP A 317 -13.30 1.08 -0.98
C TRP A 317 -11.95 1.74 -1.27
N GLY A 318 -11.72 2.13 -2.55
CA GLY A 318 -10.50 2.83 -2.98
C GLY A 318 -9.22 2.10 -2.60
N ALA A 319 -8.28 2.77 -1.96
CA ALA A 319 -7.03 2.16 -1.50
C ALA A 319 -7.28 1.01 -0.50
N GLY A 320 -8.37 1.04 0.27
CA GLY A 320 -8.72 -0.04 1.20
C GLY A 320 -9.04 -1.35 0.50
N ASN A 321 -9.74 -1.32 -0.63
CA ASN A 321 -10.00 -2.52 -1.44
C ASN A 321 -8.70 -3.17 -1.92
N LEU A 322 -7.76 -2.34 -2.41
CA LEU A 322 -6.45 -2.84 -2.83
C LEU A 322 -5.70 -3.53 -1.68
N LEU A 323 -5.68 -2.90 -0.48
CA LEU A 323 -5.05 -3.51 0.69
C LEU A 323 -5.70 -4.83 1.09
N ASN A 324 -7.04 -4.94 1.02
CA ASN A 324 -7.75 -6.19 1.32
C ASN A 324 -7.38 -7.30 0.33
N GLN A 325 -7.22 -7.00 -0.97
CA GLN A 325 -6.77 -7.96 -1.97
C GLN A 325 -5.37 -8.48 -1.68
N ILE A 326 -4.44 -7.60 -1.29
CA ILE A 326 -3.08 -8.01 -0.92
C ILE A 326 -3.07 -8.81 0.37
N ASP A 327 -3.85 -8.42 1.38
CA ASP A 327 -3.98 -9.23 2.59
C ASP A 327 -4.49 -10.64 2.31
N GLN A 328 -5.43 -10.83 1.38
CA GLN A 328 -5.87 -12.15 0.95
C GLN A 328 -4.73 -12.95 0.31
N THR A 329 -3.90 -12.33 -0.52
CA THR A 329 -2.73 -12.98 -1.13
C THR A 329 -1.71 -13.37 -0.07
N LEU A 330 -1.36 -12.45 0.84
CA LEU A 330 -0.43 -12.70 1.93
C LEU A 330 -0.94 -13.78 2.90
N SER A 331 -2.24 -13.82 3.15
CA SER A 331 -2.86 -14.86 3.97
C SER A 331 -2.72 -16.26 3.34
N ALA A 332 -2.93 -16.36 2.03
CA ALA A 332 -2.82 -17.63 1.31
C ALA A 332 -1.38 -18.21 1.34
N GLU A 333 -0.36 -17.33 1.39
CA GLU A 333 1.04 -17.75 1.52
C GLU A 333 1.41 -18.19 2.95
N THR A 334 0.61 -17.78 3.94
CA THR A 334 0.82 -18.07 5.37
C THR A 334 -0.15 -19.07 5.95
N ASP A 335 -0.92 -19.77 5.09
CA ASP A 335 -1.91 -20.76 5.53
C ASP A 335 -1.28 -21.73 6.55
N PRO A 336 -1.92 -21.88 7.74
CA PRO A 336 -1.38 -22.75 8.78
C PRO A 336 -1.26 -24.19 8.25
N GLU A 337 -0.13 -24.83 8.58
CA GLU A 337 0.02 -26.27 8.33
C GLU A 337 -1.12 -27.01 9.02
N TYR A 338 -2.12 -27.43 8.24
CA TYR A 338 -3.16 -28.34 8.73
C TYR A 338 -2.67 -29.80 8.64
N PRO A 339 -2.91 -30.63 9.65
CA PRO A 339 -4.18 -30.78 10.34
C PRO A 339 -4.24 -30.16 11.74
N ILE A 340 -5.37 -29.51 12.06
CA ILE A 340 -5.68 -29.06 13.43
C ILE A 340 -5.93 -30.31 14.27
N ASN A 341 -5.14 -30.51 15.34
CA ASN A 341 -5.29 -31.61 16.29
C ASN A 341 -5.59 -31.05 17.68
N MET A 342 -6.37 -31.82 18.48
CA MET A 342 -6.65 -31.44 19.87
C MET A 342 -5.36 -31.29 20.67
N GLY A 343 -5.23 -30.15 21.37
CA GLY A 343 -4.10 -29.85 22.24
C GLY A 343 -2.79 -29.51 21.53
N VAL A 344 -2.73 -29.56 20.19
CA VAL A 344 -1.53 -29.24 19.42
C VAL A 344 -1.63 -27.81 18.91
N PRO A 345 -0.73 -26.89 19.33
CA PRO A 345 -0.73 -25.52 18.83
C PRO A 345 -0.34 -25.45 17.34
N CYS A 346 -1.12 -24.71 16.55
CA CYS A 346 -0.76 -24.35 15.17
C CYS A 346 -0.60 -22.83 15.06
N CYS A 347 0.30 -22.35 14.21
CA CYS A 347 0.46 -20.92 13.94
C CYS A 347 -0.75 -20.43 13.14
N THR A 348 -1.59 -19.62 13.76
CA THR A 348 -2.82 -19.09 13.15
C THR A 348 -2.70 -17.67 12.63
N THR A 349 -1.68 -16.93 13.07
CA THR A 349 -1.51 -15.53 12.66
C THR A 349 -0.05 -15.13 12.79
N ARG A 350 0.44 -14.38 11.79
CA ARG A 350 1.70 -13.63 11.85
C ARG A 350 1.42 -12.20 11.44
N ARG A 351 1.93 -11.24 12.22
CA ARG A 351 1.72 -9.82 11.92
C ARG A 351 2.82 -8.95 12.53
N VAL A 352 2.92 -7.73 12.03
CA VAL A 352 3.81 -6.71 12.58
C VAL A 352 2.99 -5.75 13.43
N VAL A 353 3.52 -5.31 14.57
CA VAL A 353 2.91 -4.26 15.41
C VAL A 353 3.03 -2.91 14.70
N PRO A 354 1.94 -2.32 14.20
CA PRO A 354 2.01 -1.01 13.57
C PRO A 354 2.21 0.09 14.61
N SER A 355 2.84 1.20 14.23
CA SER A 355 3.04 2.36 15.11
C SER A 355 1.73 2.95 15.66
N SER A 356 0.61 2.77 14.94
CA SER A 356 -0.72 3.20 15.40
C SER A 356 -1.30 2.38 16.56
N TRP A 357 -0.68 1.25 16.90
CA TRP A 357 -1.08 0.41 18.04
C TRP A 357 -0.33 0.72 19.33
N VAL A 358 0.67 1.57 19.21
CA VAL A 358 1.56 1.92 20.34
C VAL A 358 0.96 3.07 21.13
N ASP A 359 0.93 2.94 22.44
CA ASP A 359 0.45 3.95 23.37
C ASP A 359 1.56 4.98 23.70
N TYR A 360 1.26 5.90 24.63
CA TYR A 360 2.18 6.94 25.08
C TYR A 360 3.43 6.41 25.80
N ASN A 361 3.42 5.13 26.25
CA ASN A 361 4.58 4.48 26.87
C ASN A 361 5.52 3.85 25.83
N GLY A 362 5.13 3.85 24.55
CA GLY A 362 5.91 3.24 23.47
C GLY A 362 5.65 1.75 23.28
N HIS A 363 4.66 1.16 23.95
CA HIS A 363 4.32 -0.25 23.90
C HIS A 363 2.96 -0.48 23.23
N MET A 364 2.78 -1.66 22.62
CA MET A 364 1.49 -2.08 22.06
C MET A 364 0.40 -1.99 23.13
N ASN A 365 -0.64 -1.19 22.86
CA ASN A 365 -1.76 -1.01 23.77
C ASN A 365 -2.49 -2.33 24.02
N ASP A 366 -2.95 -2.54 25.26
CA ASP A 366 -3.60 -3.77 25.72
C ASP A 366 -4.82 -4.19 24.89
N SER A 367 -5.57 -3.23 24.36
CA SER A 367 -6.75 -3.48 23.51
C SER A 367 -6.42 -4.26 22.23
N HIS A 368 -5.23 -4.07 21.66
CA HIS A 368 -4.82 -4.72 20.43
C HIS A 368 -4.43 -6.20 20.60
N TYR A 369 -4.04 -6.64 21.79
CA TYR A 369 -3.82 -8.05 22.07
C TYR A 369 -5.11 -8.86 21.87
N GLY A 370 -6.24 -8.33 22.35
CA GLY A 370 -7.55 -8.94 22.16
C GLY A 370 -7.95 -9.04 20.68
N GLU A 371 -7.66 -8.01 19.89
CA GLU A 371 -7.86 -8.00 18.44
C GLU A 371 -7.05 -9.10 17.75
N VAL A 372 -5.77 -9.23 18.09
CA VAL A 372 -4.89 -10.26 17.50
C VAL A 372 -5.35 -11.68 17.84
N PHE A 373 -5.72 -11.94 19.09
CA PHE A 373 -6.24 -13.25 19.52
C PHE A 373 -7.60 -13.56 18.86
N SER A 374 -8.47 -12.57 18.68
CA SER A 374 -9.73 -12.75 17.97
C SER A 374 -9.51 -13.15 16.51
N LYS A 375 -8.59 -12.47 15.83
CA LYS A 375 -8.21 -12.80 14.44
C LYS A 375 -7.60 -14.21 14.33
N ALA A 376 -6.75 -14.60 15.29
CA ALA A 376 -6.20 -15.95 15.34
C ALA A 376 -7.29 -17.02 15.47
N SER A 377 -8.34 -16.74 16.24
CA SER A 377 -9.52 -17.59 16.35
C SER A 377 -10.30 -17.65 15.03
N ASP A 378 -10.50 -16.52 14.35
CA ASP A 378 -11.20 -16.48 13.07
C ASP A 378 -10.49 -17.34 12.02
N VAL A 379 -9.15 -17.30 11.96
CA VAL A 379 -8.35 -18.14 11.05
C VAL A 379 -8.54 -19.64 11.36
N LEU A 380 -8.46 -20.03 12.64
CA LEU A 380 -8.69 -21.41 13.05
C LEU A 380 -10.11 -21.87 12.69
N LEU A 381 -11.12 -21.05 12.98
CA LEU A 381 -12.53 -21.34 12.72
C LEU A 381 -12.81 -21.46 11.22
N ALA A 382 -12.25 -20.58 10.40
CA ALA A 382 -12.35 -20.65 8.94
C ALA A 382 -11.74 -21.93 8.39
N GLY A 383 -10.57 -22.33 8.89
CA GLY A 383 -9.92 -23.58 8.52
C GLY A 383 -10.70 -24.84 8.92
N MET A 384 -11.58 -24.75 9.92
CA MET A 384 -12.55 -25.80 10.25
C MET A 384 -13.84 -25.73 9.41
N GLY A 385 -14.02 -24.69 8.59
CA GLY A 385 -15.20 -24.46 7.76
C GLY A 385 -16.25 -23.52 8.37
N ALA A 386 -15.90 -22.77 9.45
CA ALA A 386 -16.74 -21.67 9.98
C ALA A 386 -16.34 -20.34 9.34
N ASP A 387 -16.35 -20.32 8.03
CA ASP A 387 -16.01 -19.20 7.16
C ASP A 387 -17.23 -18.28 6.91
N GLN A 388 -17.08 -17.35 5.98
CA GLN A 388 -18.12 -16.39 5.60
C GLN A 388 -19.35 -17.08 5.00
N ASP A 389 -19.16 -18.20 4.28
CA ASP A 389 -20.28 -18.98 3.72
C ASP A 389 -21.08 -19.64 4.83
N TYR A 390 -20.42 -20.14 5.87
CA TYR A 390 -21.09 -20.69 7.04
C TYR A 390 -21.88 -19.63 7.81
N VAL A 391 -21.32 -18.43 7.95
CA VAL A 391 -22.02 -17.29 8.55
C VAL A 391 -23.24 -16.88 7.71
N SER A 392 -23.14 -16.89 6.39
CA SER A 392 -24.26 -16.61 5.48
C SER A 392 -25.41 -17.60 5.60
N GLN A 393 -25.15 -18.83 6.04
CA GLN A 393 -26.15 -19.85 6.34
C GLN A 393 -26.82 -19.65 7.70
N GLY A 394 -26.43 -18.63 8.47
CA GLY A 394 -27.03 -18.26 9.74
C GLY A 394 -26.40 -18.91 10.97
N TYR A 395 -25.17 -19.36 10.91
CA TYR A 395 -24.46 -19.98 12.03
C TYR A 395 -23.09 -19.33 12.28
N SER A 396 -22.65 -19.29 13.54
CA SER A 396 -21.35 -18.73 13.91
C SER A 396 -20.90 -19.22 15.30
N TYR A 397 -19.69 -18.83 15.70
CA TYR A 397 -19.21 -18.93 17.08
C TYR A 397 -19.17 -17.54 17.73
N PHE A 398 -19.67 -17.45 18.96
CA PHE A 398 -19.57 -16.22 19.77
C PHE A 398 -18.63 -16.45 20.94
N THR A 399 -17.69 -15.56 21.10
CA THR A 399 -16.85 -15.48 22.30
C THR A 399 -17.71 -15.11 23.49
N VAL A 400 -17.68 -15.90 24.55
CA VAL A 400 -18.45 -15.64 25.79
C VAL A 400 -17.54 -15.40 27.00
N ASP A 401 -16.27 -15.80 26.91
CA ASP A 401 -15.26 -15.51 27.92
C ASP A 401 -13.91 -15.40 27.25
N LEU A 402 -13.11 -14.42 27.68
CA LEU A 402 -11.78 -14.12 27.18
C LEU A 402 -10.89 -13.70 28.35
N HIS A 403 -9.80 -14.42 28.56
CA HIS A 403 -8.82 -14.11 29.59
C HIS A 403 -7.44 -13.96 28.95
N ILE A 404 -6.86 -12.75 29.04
CA ILE A 404 -5.54 -12.43 28.50
C ILE A 404 -4.56 -12.19 29.66
N SER A 405 -3.37 -12.78 29.55
CA SER A 405 -2.24 -12.50 30.45
C SER A 405 -1.10 -11.90 29.64
N TYR A 406 -0.62 -10.75 30.05
CA TYR A 406 0.49 -10.02 29.43
C TYR A 406 1.78 -10.41 30.15
N LEU A 407 2.80 -10.86 29.40
CA LEU A 407 4.03 -11.44 29.94
C LEU A 407 5.27 -10.66 29.54
N ALA A 408 5.29 -10.07 28.35
CA ALA A 408 6.37 -9.22 27.84
C ALA A 408 5.79 -8.10 26.95
N GLU A 409 6.56 -7.03 26.83
CA GLU A 409 6.21 -5.87 26.01
C GLU A 409 6.36 -6.18 24.53
N CYS A 410 5.49 -5.56 23.69
CA CYS A 410 5.61 -5.56 22.24
C CYS A 410 5.76 -4.12 21.75
N LEU A 411 6.75 -3.88 20.89
CA LEU A 411 7.09 -2.55 20.38
C LEU A 411 6.60 -2.38 18.93
N ALA A 412 6.51 -1.14 18.47
CA ALA A 412 6.23 -0.88 17.05
C ALA A 412 7.32 -1.51 16.17
N GLY A 413 6.90 -2.28 15.15
CA GLY A 413 7.78 -2.99 14.25
C GLY A 413 8.08 -4.45 14.67
N ASP A 414 7.69 -4.88 15.87
CA ASP A 414 7.86 -6.26 16.29
C ASP A 414 7.01 -7.21 15.45
N GLU A 415 7.60 -8.32 15.01
CA GLU A 415 6.89 -9.43 14.40
C GLU A 415 6.31 -10.35 15.46
N LEU A 416 5.00 -10.56 15.43
CA LEU A 416 4.26 -11.41 16.34
C LEU A 416 3.71 -12.63 15.61
N ALA A 417 3.83 -13.82 16.23
CA ALA A 417 3.21 -15.05 15.80
C ALA A 417 2.27 -15.57 16.90
N VAL A 418 1.02 -15.91 16.52
CA VAL A 418 0.07 -16.52 17.46
C VAL A 418 -0.08 -18.00 17.16
N PHE A 419 0.15 -18.80 18.18
CA PHE A 419 -0.06 -20.26 18.15
C PHE A 419 -1.34 -20.57 18.90
N THR A 420 -2.28 -21.23 18.23
CA THR A 420 -3.61 -21.56 18.77
C THR A 420 -3.80 -23.04 18.88
N ALA A 421 -4.27 -23.50 20.04
CA ALA A 421 -4.65 -24.89 20.28
C ALA A 421 -6.12 -25.01 20.70
N ILE A 422 -6.82 -26.05 20.23
CA ILE A 422 -8.15 -26.41 20.73
C ILE A 422 -7.98 -27.24 21.98
N THR A 423 -8.47 -26.73 23.11
CA THR A 423 -8.36 -27.40 24.43
C THR A 423 -9.66 -28.08 24.87
N LEU A 424 -10.80 -27.70 24.26
CA LEU A 424 -12.11 -28.34 24.48
C LEU A 424 -12.94 -28.23 23.20
N ALA A 425 -13.59 -29.32 22.82
CA ALA A 425 -14.58 -29.40 21.72
C ALA A 425 -15.71 -30.32 22.10
N GLU A 426 -16.75 -29.79 22.74
CA GLU A 426 -17.92 -30.60 23.22
C GLU A 426 -19.24 -29.99 22.78
N GLY A 427 -19.94 -30.64 21.89
CA GLY A 427 -21.24 -30.21 21.39
C GLY A 427 -21.15 -28.77 20.84
N LYS A 428 -21.75 -27.77 21.51
CA LYS A 428 -21.73 -26.39 21.12
C LYS A 428 -20.57 -25.59 21.73
N LYS A 429 -19.73 -26.20 22.57
CA LYS A 429 -18.66 -25.53 23.33
C LYS A 429 -17.33 -25.73 22.62
N LEU A 430 -16.57 -24.65 22.50
CA LEU A 430 -15.20 -24.65 21.99
C LEU A 430 -14.33 -23.81 22.94
N LYS A 431 -13.18 -24.33 23.34
CA LYS A 431 -12.20 -23.58 24.10
C LYS A 431 -10.86 -23.58 23.39
N LEU A 432 -10.30 -22.41 23.22
CA LEU A 432 -9.02 -22.15 22.58
C LEU A 432 -8.00 -21.68 23.63
N ALA A 433 -6.76 -22.08 23.44
CA ALA A 433 -5.60 -21.51 24.11
C ALA A 433 -4.66 -20.91 23.08
N HIS A 434 -4.22 -19.69 23.32
CA HIS A 434 -3.33 -18.97 22.43
C HIS A 434 -2.05 -18.58 23.14
N GLU A 435 -0.93 -18.67 22.42
CA GLU A 435 0.37 -18.11 22.81
C GLU A 435 0.81 -17.12 21.72
N MET A 436 1.06 -15.87 22.11
CA MET A 436 1.63 -14.85 21.24
C MET A 436 3.14 -14.80 21.50
N LYS A 437 3.94 -14.94 20.43
CA LYS A 437 5.41 -14.98 20.50
C LYS A 437 6.00 -13.89 19.61
N ASN A 438 7.09 -13.28 20.07
CA ASN A 438 7.93 -12.39 19.26
C ASN A 438 8.85 -13.19 18.30
N ALA A 439 9.67 -12.48 17.53
CA ALA A 439 10.59 -13.08 16.56
C ALA A 439 11.65 -14.00 17.21
N GLU A 440 12.00 -13.74 18.47
CA GLU A 440 12.94 -14.53 19.28
C GLU A 440 12.29 -15.79 19.88
N GLY A 441 10.95 -15.93 19.73
CA GLY A 441 10.19 -17.06 20.27
C GLY A 441 9.77 -16.90 21.72
N GLU A 442 9.99 -15.72 22.33
CA GLU A 442 9.53 -15.38 23.68
C GLU A 442 8.00 -15.19 23.69
N ILE A 443 7.33 -15.72 24.72
CA ILE A 443 5.88 -15.54 24.87
C ILE A 443 5.57 -14.15 25.44
N CYS A 444 5.01 -13.27 24.62
CA CYS A 444 4.61 -11.92 25.01
C CYS A 444 3.24 -11.88 25.70
N ALA A 445 2.33 -12.76 25.30
CA ALA A 445 1.02 -12.87 25.94
C ALA A 445 0.42 -14.27 25.73
N THR A 446 -0.50 -14.63 26.62
CA THR A 446 -1.35 -15.84 26.46
C THR A 446 -2.81 -15.44 26.54
N CYS A 447 -3.67 -16.25 25.88
CA CYS A 447 -5.11 -16.04 25.95
C CYS A 447 -5.83 -17.38 26.08
N SER A 448 -6.82 -17.42 26.98
CA SER A 448 -7.84 -18.49 27.03
C SER A 448 -9.16 -17.92 26.55
N GLN A 449 -9.71 -18.48 25.50
CA GLN A 449 -10.95 -18.04 24.88
C GLN A 449 -11.99 -19.15 24.90
N PHE A 450 -13.19 -18.86 25.39
CA PHE A 450 -14.32 -19.78 25.38
C PHE A 450 -15.40 -19.29 24.43
N LEU A 451 -15.79 -20.14 23.49
CA LEU A 451 -16.75 -19.84 22.45
C LEU A 451 -17.96 -20.78 22.54
N LEU A 452 -19.11 -20.26 22.13
CA LEU A 452 -20.33 -21.04 21.92
C LEU A 452 -20.78 -20.95 20.46
N HIS A 453 -21.11 -22.11 19.88
CA HIS A 453 -21.76 -22.16 18.59
C HIS A 453 -23.21 -21.68 18.71
N VAL A 454 -23.63 -20.80 17.79
CA VAL A 454 -24.92 -20.11 17.83
C VAL A 454 -25.63 -20.14 16.48
N ASP A 455 -26.95 -20.14 16.53
CA ASP A 455 -27.85 -19.84 15.42
C ASP A 455 -28.11 -18.33 15.43
N LEU A 456 -27.72 -17.64 14.35
CA LEU A 456 -27.79 -16.18 14.23
C LEU A 456 -29.24 -15.67 14.10
N ASN A 457 -30.15 -16.50 13.60
CA ASN A 457 -31.57 -16.14 13.44
C ASN A 457 -32.30 -16.17 14.79
N THR A 458 -32.08 -17.24 15.56
CA THR A 458 -32.73 -17.42 16.87
C THR A 458 -31.95 -16.78 18.02
N ARG A 459 -30.68 -16.41 17.79
CA ARG A 459 -29.74 -15.89 18.81
C ARG A 459 -29.51 -16.87 19.97
N LYS A 460 -29.68 -18.16 19.75
CA LYS A 460 -29.51 -19.20 20.75
C LYS A 460 -28.32 -20.10 20.41
N SER A 461 -27.65 -20.60 21.44
CA SER A 461 -26.60 -21.59 21.25
C SER A 461 -27.17 -22.92 20.79
N CYS A 462 -26.55 -23.55 19.81
CA CYS A 462 -26.95 -24.83 19.23
C CYS A 462 -25.71 -25.67 18.87
N PRO A 463 -25.83 -26.98 18.66
CA PRO A 463 -24.74 -27.81 18.15
C PRO A 463 -24.30 -27.32 16.76
N PRO A 464 -22.99 -27.41 16.42
CA PRO A 464 -22.49 -27.04 15.11
C PRO A 464 -23.08 -27.92 14.00
N ARG A 465 -23.16 -27.32 12.79
CA ARG A 465 -23.63 -27.98 11.57
C ARG A 465 -22.42 -28.46 10.74
N PRO A 466 -22.61 -29.38 9.77
CA PRO A 466 -21.56 -29.63 8.79
C PRO A 466 -21.16 -28.31 8.06
N PRO A 467 -19.87 -28.06 7.74
CA PRO A 467 -18.72 -28.98 7.89
C PRO A 467 -18.08 -28.98 9.29
N ILE A 468 -18.42 -28.06 10.19
CA ILE A 468 -17.78 -27.92 11.51
C ILE A 468 -17.95 -29.18 12.36
N ALA A 469 -19.15 -29.72 12.39
CA ALA A 469 -19.41 -30.98 13.16
C ALA A 469 -18.47 -32.11 12.70
N ALA A 470 -18.22 -32.24 11.41
CA ALA A 470 -17.29 -33.22 10.85
C ALA A 470 -15.82 -32.90 11.18
N ALA A 471 -15.43 -31.64 11.18
CA ALA A 471 -14.09 -31.21 11.57
C ALA A 471 -13.82 -31.53 13.06
N LEU A 472 -14.76 -31.18 13.94
CA LEU A 472 -14.65 -31.46 15.38
C LEU A 472 -14.64 -32.96 15.71
N ALA A 473 -15.38 -33.78 14.94
CA ALA A 473 -15.38 -35.24 15.13
C ALA A 473 -14.04 -35.91 14.77
N ARG A 474 -13.23 -35.28 13.91
CA ARG A 474 -11.88 -35.75 13.58
C ARG A 474 -10.85 -35.40 14.65
N LEU A 475 -11.17 -34.49 15.56
CA LEU A 475 -10.30 -34.05 16.64
C LEU A 475 -10.43 -34.94 17.90
N GLN A 476 -11.48 -35.74 17.97
CA GLN A 476 -11.74 -36.73 19.05
C GLN A 476 -11.12 -38.10 18.71
#